data_c81335cc12a546faa02b9c4a1fc05f4c
#
_entry.id   c81335cc12a546faa02b9c4a1fc05f4c
#
_cell.length_a   1.000
_cell.length_b   1.000
_cell.length_c   1.000
_cell.angle_alpha   90.00
_cell.angle_beta   90.00
_cell.angle_gamma   90.00
#
_symmetry.space_group_name_H-M   'P 1'
#
loop_
_entity.id
_entity.type
_entity.pdbx_description
1 polymer ?
#
loop_
_entity_poly.entity_id
_entity_poly.type
_entity_poly.pdbx_seq_one_letter_code
_entity_poly.pdbx_strand_id
1 'polypeptide(L)'
;MAFAEQVLDNPISGERFIFHQTAADTGGKLLTFDLVLAPDGQVPGGHVYPVQQERFWVLAGTIRFRKGRSTVVARAGDGVVVEPGSYHRFANAGTQPAVVRVQVQPALSMERLYETVVGLARDGRTTQTGMPKPLELALFMREFDQEVQAPLAPGLVRVATAPLAWLATRRGLQRRYPRLSAAPLLGPVRPGGGRAAAIGPSPTRPVPAARRAPQGHPGAPRRPRRPTRGR
;
A
#
# COMPACT_ATOMS: atom_id res chain seq x y z
N MET A 1 -14.46 5.20 -13.26
CA MET A 1 -14.42 3.93 -12.52
C MET A 1 -13.35 3.07 -13.15
N ALA A 2 -12.50 2.50 -12.33
CA ALA A 2 -11.55 1.52 -12.81
C ALA A 2 -12.30 0.28 -13.36
N PHE A 3 -11.66 -0.44 -14.25
CA PHE A 3 -12.15 -1.68 -14.84
C PHE A 3 -11.00 -2.70 -14.88
N ALA A 4 -11.35 -3.97 -14.98
CA ALA A 4 -10.35 -5.04 -15.12
C ALA A 4 -9.44 -4.76 -16.34
N GLU A 5 -8.16 -5.08 -16.22
CA GLU A 5 -7.10 -4.81 -17.22
C GLU A 5 -6.73 -3.33 -17.40
N GLN A 6 -7.35 -2.40 -16.67
CA GLN A 6 -6.91 -1.00 -16.67
C GLN A 6 -5.52 -0.87 -16.07
N VAL A 7 -4.66 -0.10 -16.75
CA VAL A 7 -3.30 0.20 -16.31
C VAL A 7 -3.19 1.67 -15.93
N LEU A 8 -2.62 1.92 -14.76
CA LEU A 8 -2.27 3.26 -14.30
C LEU A 8 -0.76 3.35 -14.09
N ASP A 9 -0.11 4.29 -14.77
CA ASP A 9 1.31 4.57 -14.61
C ASP A 9 1.51 5.89 -13.87
N ASN A 10 2.23 5.85 -12.74
CA ASN A 10 2.63 7.03 -12.00
C ASN A 10 4.04 7.47 -12.45
N PRO A 11 4.14 8.61 -13.16
CA PRO A 11 5.41 9.04 -13.74
C PRO A 11 6.42 9.56 -12.70
N ILE A 12 6.02 9.76 -11.47
CA ILE A 12 6.86 10.35 -10.41
C ILE A 12 7.38 9.28 -9.46
N SER A 13 6.50 8.38 -8.96
CA SER A 13 6.90 7.33 -8.00
C SER A 13 7.40 6.05 -8.69
N GLY A 14 7.21 5.92 -10.01
CA GLY A 14 7.56 4.72 -10.77
C GLY A 14 6.66 3.52 -10.47
N GLU A 15 5.47 3.77 -9.94
CA GLU A 15 4.44 2.76 -9.70
C GLU A 15 3.61 2.52 -10.96
N ARG A 16 3.36 1.25 -11.28
CA ARG A 16 2.36 0.84 -12.28
C ARG A 16 1.37 -0.09 -11.63
N PHE A 17 0.10 0.24 -11.72
CA PHE A 17 -1.03 -0.56 -11.23
C PHE A 17 -1.70 -1.25 -12.40
N ILE A 18 -1.97 -2.55 -12.29
CA ILE A 18 -2.68 -3.37 -13.29
C ILE A 18 -3.85 -4.02 -12.54
N PHE A 19 -5.07 -3.53 -12.76
CA PHE A 19 -6.24 -4.02 -12.05
C PHE A 19 -6.72 -5.35 -12.61
N HIS A 20 -6.99 -6.34 -11.74
CA HIS A 20 -7.54 -7.65 -12.11
C HIS A 20 -9.00 -7.79 -11.69
N GLN A 21 -9.33 -7.34 -10.46
CA GLN A 21 -10.70 -7.31 -9.94
C GLN A 21 -10.95 -5.97 -9.28
N THR A 22 -12.07 -5.37 -9.60
CA THR A 22 -12.47 -4.06 -9.07
C THR A 22 -13.49 -4.19 -7.94
N ALA A 23 -13.77 -3.09 -7.25
CA ALA A 23 -14.85 -3.02 -6.28
C ALA A 23 -16.20 -3.36 -6.93
N ALA A 24 -16.41 -2.95 -8.18
CA ALA A 24 -17.63 -3.25 -8.94
C ALA A 24 -17.80 -4.76 -9.17
N ASP A 25 -16.72 -5.45 -9.55
CA ASP A 25 -16.73 -6.90 -9.82
C ASP A 25 -17.04 -7.73 -8.56
N THR A 26 -16.68 -7.21 -7.40
CA THR A 26 -16.76 -7.92 -6.11
C THR A 26 -17.88 -7.43 -5.19
N GLY A 27 -18.69 -6.47 -5.63
CA GLY A 27 -19.70 -5.81 -4.79
C GLY A 27 -19.06 -5.07 -3.60
N GLY A 28 -17.91 -4.45 -3.81
CA GLY A 28 -17.17 -3.67 -2.81
C GLY A 28 -16.33 -4.50 -1.83
N LYS A 29 -16.29 -5.83 -1.98
CA LYS A 29 -15.64 -6.72 -1.02
C LYS A 29 -14.14 -6.76 -1.17
N LEU A 30 -13.64 -6.71 -2.39
CA LEU A 30 -12.23 -6.95 -2.69
C LEU A 30 -11.79 -6.15 -3.91
N LEU A 31 -10.62 -5.56 -3.82
CA LEU A 31 -9.86 -5.04 -4.94
C LEU A 31 -8.60 -5.90 -5.11
N THR A 32 -8.30 -6.34 -6.34
CA THR A 32 -7.07 -7.09 -6.66
C THR A 32 -6.34 -6.42 -7.82
N PHE A 33 -5.06 -6.15 -7.64
CA PHE A 33 -4.21 -5.58 -8.69
C PHE A 33 -2.78 -6.06 -8.56
N ASP A 34 -2.01 -5.99 -9.63
CA ASP A 34 -0.56 -6.10 -9.60
C ASP A 34 0.05 -4.71 -9.55
N LEU A 35 0.97 -4.53 -8.62
CA LEU A 35 1.79 -3.34 -8.49
C LEU A 35 3.19 -3.65 -8.98
N VAL A 36 3.63 -2.94 -10.00
CA VAL A 36 5.00 -2.99 -10.48
C VAL A 36 5.73 -1.76 -9.96
N LEU A 37 6.84 -1.98 -9.28
CA LEU A 37 7.73 -0.93 -8.78
C LEU A 37 9.04 -0.97 -9.57
N ALA A 38 9.38 0.14 -10.22
CA ALA A 38 10.69 0.32 -10.84
C ALA A 38 11.81 0.15 -9.81
N PRO A 39 13.07 -0.05 -10.21
CA PRO A 39 14.21 0.11 -9.32
C PRO A 39 14.13 1.46 -8.59
N ASP A 40 14.40 1.47 -7.28
CA ASP A 40 14.25 2.63 -6.40
C ASP A 40 12.80 3.18 -6.27
N GLY A 41 11.83 2.54 -6.91
CA GLY A 41 10.42 2.87 -6.80
C GLY A 41 9.91 2.66 -5.37
N GLN A 42 9.12 3.61 -4.89
CA GLN A 42 8.58 3.59 -3.52
C GLN A 42 7.19 4.20 -3.47
N VAL A 43 6.39 3.73 -2.52
CA VAL A 43 5.11 4.36 -2.19
C VAL A 43 5.39 5.74 -1.56
N PRO A 44 4.73 6.81 -2.04
CA PRO A 44 4.88 8.15 -1.48
C PRO A 44 4.39 8.22 -0.03
N GLY A 45 5.33 8.23 0.91
CA GLY A 45 5.01 8.33 2.33
C GLY A 45 4.50 7.04 2.97
N GLY A 46 4.62 6.97 4.29
CA GLY A 46 3.98 5.92 5.07
C GLY A 46 2.57 6.33 5.49
N HIS A 47 1.65 5.37 5.54
CA HIS A 47 0.24 5.60 5.78
C HIS A 47 -0.40 4.50 6.62
N VAL A 48 -1.65 4.72 6.97
CA VAL A 48 -2.50 3.78 7.70
C VAL A 48 -3.79 3.60 6.92
N TYR A 49 -4.21 2.37 6.70
CA TYR A 49 -5.56 2.04 6.24
C TYR A 49 -6.42 1.73 7.47
N PRO A 50 -7.39 2.59 7.83
CA PRO A 50 -8.08 2.47 9.11
C PRO A 50 -8.91 1.20 9.24
N VAL A 51 -9.53 0.74 8.16
CA VAL A 51 -10.49 -0.38 8.18
C VAL A 51 -10.15 -1.50 7.18
N GLN A 52 -9.14 -1.31 6.35
CA GLN A 52 -8.81 -2.24 5.28
C GLN A 52 -7.63 -3.13 5.67
N GLN A 53 -7.76 -4.43 5.41
CA GLN A 53 -6.65 -5.35 5.39
C GLN A 53 -6.01 -5.33 3.99
N GLU A 54 -4.70 -5.32 3.94
CA GLU A 54 -3.95 -5.39 2.71
C GLU A 54 -3.05 -6.63 2.71
N ARG A 55 -3.11 -7.40 1.62
CA ARG A 55 -2.30 -8.60 1.43
C ARG A 55 -1.43 -8.43 0.21
N PHE A 56 -0.17 -8.76 0.37
CA PHE A 56 0.85 -8.68 -0.67
C PHE A 56 1.43 -10.04 -0.93
N TRP A 57 1.58 -10.42 -2.21
CA TRP A 57 2.35 -11.57 -2.65
C TRP A 57 3.40 -11.07 -3.63
N VAL A 58 4.66 -11.24 -3.30
CA VAL A 58 5.77 -10.86 -4.18
C VAL A 58 5.86 -11.90 -5.30
N LEU A 59 5.56 -11.48 -6.52
CA LEU A 59 5.61 -12.34 -7.70
C LEU A 59 7.01 -12.34 -8.33
N ALA A 60 7.71 -11.19 -8.28
CA ALA A 60 9.08 -11.04 -8.77
C ALA A 60 9.81 -9.92 -8.02
N GLY A 61 11.13 -10.00 -7.96
CA GLY A 61 11.96 -8.99 -7.34
C GLY A 61 12.01 -9.08 -5.80
N THR A 62 12.30 -7.95 -5.17
CA THR A 62 12.48 -7.85 -3.72
C THR A 62 11.86 -6.56 -3.21
N ILE A 63 10.99 -6.66 -2.21
CA ILE A 63 10.31 -5.54 -1.59
C ILE A 63 10.75 -5.39 -0.13
N ARG A 64 11.05 -4.19 0.29
CA ARG A 64 11.27 -3.82 1.68
C ARG A 64 10.01 -3.19 2.24
N PHE A 65 9.37 -3.86 3.20
CA PHE A 65 8.25 -3.33 3.95
C PHE A 65 8.74 -2.77 5.28
N ARG A 66 8.22 -1.59 5.65
CA ARG A 66 8.26 -1.09 7.01
C ARG A 66 6.85 -1.15 7.58
N LYS A 67 6.65 -1.95 8.63
CA LYS A 67 5.38 -2.11 9.34
C LYS A 67 5.60 -1.68 10.80
N GLY A 68 5.06 -0.54 11.18
CA GLY A 68 5.37 0.08 12.47
C GLY A 68 6.88 0.31 12.64
N ARG A 69 7.48 -0.34 13.66
CA ARG A 69 8.93 -0.28 13.94
C ARG A 69 9.74 -1.38 13.24
N SER A 70 9.08 -2.38 12.70
CA SER A 70 9.72 -3.54 12.07
C SER A 70 9.96 -3.32 10.58
N THR A 71 11.07 -3.84 10.08
CA THR A 71 11.38 -3.89 8.65
C THR A 71 11.41 -5.36 8.22
N VAL A 72 10.70 -5.67 7.14
CA VAL A 72 10.66 -6.99 6.53
C VAL A 72 11.11 -6.86 5.09
N VAL A 73 11.97 -7.77 4.65
CA VAL A 73 12.36 -7.91 3.24
C VAL A 73 11.69 -9.16 2.70
N ALA A 74 10.81 -8.99 1.73
CA ALA A 74 10.08 -10.06 1.06
C ALA A 74 10.61 -10.25 -0.37
N ARG A 75 10.74 -11.51 -0.80
CA ARG A 75 11.20 -11.92 -2.14
C ARG A 75 10.10 -12.68 -2.86
N ALA A 76 10.33 -12.99 -4.11
CA ALA A 76 9.40 -13.81 -4.90
C ALA A 76 8.99 -15.08 -4.13
N GLY A 77 7.68 -15.31 -4.01
CA GLY A 77 7.06 -16.37 -3.24
C GLY A 77 6.67 -16.00 -1.80
N ASP A 78 7.16 -14.87 -1.27
CA ASP A 78 6.79 -14.42 0.07
C ASP A 78 5.48 -13.64 0.08
N GLY A 79 4.74 -13.77 1.19
CA GLY A 79 3.52 -13.01 1.46
C GLY A 79 3.68 -12.08 2.66
N VAL A 80 3.07 -10.90 2.60
CA VAL A 80 2.99 -9.94 3.71
C VAL A 80 1.54 -9.53 3.91
N VAL A 81 1.09 -9.49 5.16
CA VAL A 81 -0.23 -9.01 5.53
C VAL A 81 -0.09 -7.75 6.38
N VAL A 82 -0.83 -6.73 6.02
CA VAL A 82 -0.98 -5.49 6.78
C VAL A 82 -2.41 -5.44 7.32
N GLU A 83 -2.54 -5.47 8.63
CA GLU A 83 -3.83 -5.41 9.30
C GLU A 83 -4.37 -3.98 9.35
N PRO A 84 -5.71 -3.80 9.43
CA PRO A 84 -6.31 -2.49 9.62
C PRO A 84 -5.65 -1.71 10.76
N GLY A 85 -5.52 -0.40 10.58
CA GLY A 85 -4.90 0.48 11.57
C GLY A 85 -3.37 0.39 11.67
N SER A 86 -2.72 -0.47 10.88
CA SER A 86 -1.27 -0.63 10.91
C SER A 86 -0.55 0.36 10.02
N TYR A 87 0.37 1.14 10.59
CA TYR A 87 1.28 1.97 9.81
C TYR A 87 2.19 1.11 8.94
N HIS A 88 2.24 1.42 7.65
CA HIS A 88 3.14 0.74 6.73
C HIS A 88 3.62 1.65 5.60
N ARG A 89 4.73 1.25 5.01
CA ARG A 89 5.26 1.73 3.73
C ARG A 89 6.12 0.65 3.11
N PHE A 90 6.31 0.70 1.81
CA PHE A 90 7.18 -0.24 1.13
C PHE A 90 7.91 0.41 -0.06
N ALA A 91 8.99 -0.23 -0.49
CA ALA A 91 9.81 0.19 -1.61
C ALA A 91 10.45 -1.04 -2.26
N ASN A 92 10.77 -0.93 -3.53
CA ASN A 92 11.64 -1.89 -4.19
C ASN A 92 13.03 -1.86 -3.53
N ALA A 93 13.55 -3.02 -3.18
CA ALA A 93 14.86 -3.18 -2.53
C ALA A 93 15.88 -3.88 -3.44
N GLY A 94 15.52 -4.12 -4.69
CA GLY A 94 16.35 -4.73 -5.71
C GLY A 94 16.76 -3.75 -6.80
N THR A 95 17.59 -4.23 -7.72
CA THR A 95 18.08 -3.49 -8.91
C THR A 95 17.21 -3.74 -10.14
N GLN A 96 16.25 -4.64 -10.05
CA GLN A 96 15.29 -4.97 -11.11
C GLN A 96 13.88 -4.55 -10.67
N PRO A 97 12.93 -4.35 -11.59
CA PRO A 97 11.54 -4.12 -11.23
C PRO A 97 11.01 -5.23 -10.32
N ALA A 98 10.22 -4.86 -9.34
CA ALA A 98 9.52 -5.81 -8.48
C ALA A 98 8.04 -5.83 -8.84
N VAL A 99 7.44 -7.02 -8.84
CA VAL A 99 6.02 -7.24 -9.11
C VAL A 99 5.37 -7.84 -7.89
N VAL A 100 4.31 -7.20 -7.43
CA VAL A 100 3.60 -7.61 -6.21
C VAL A 100 2.11 -7.66 -6.51
N ARG A 101 1.47 -8.80 -6.29
CA ARG A 101 0.02 -8.88 -6.26
C ARG A 101 -0.51 -8.36 -4.95
N VAL A 102 -1.45 -7.43 -5.03
CA VAL A 102 -2.04 -6.76 -3.88
C VAL A 102 -3.54 -7.04 -3.84
N GLN A 103 -4.04 -7.37 -2.67
CA GLN A 103 -5.45 -7.46 -2.37
C GLN A 103 -5.81 -6.52 -1.24
N VAL A 104 -6.85 -5.71 -1.42
CA VAL A 104 -7.37 -4.78 -0.42
C VAL A 104 -8.80 -5.16 -0.08
N GLN A 105 -9.09 -5.36 1.19
CA GLN A 105 -10.40 -5.79 1.69
C GLN A 105 -10.82 -5.02 2.95
N PRO A 106 -12.00 -4.37 2.96
CA PRO A 106 -12.90 -4.10 1.82
C PRO A 106 -12.25 -3.17 0.79
N ALA A 107 -12.75 -3.19 -0.45
CA ALA A 107 -12.19 -2.37 -1.53
C ALA A 107 -12.38 -0.86 -1.30
N LEU A 108 -13.49 -0.45 -0.71
CA LEU A 108 -13.91 0.95 -0.57
C LEU A 108 -13.72 1.72 -1.89
N SER A 109 -13.13 2.92 -1.83
CA SER A 109 -12.84 3.76 -3.01
C SER A 109 -11.35 3.72 -3.41
N MET A 110 -10.64 2.63 -3.14
CA MET A 110 -9.18 2.54 -3.37
C MET A 110 -8.79 2.75 -4.84
N GLU A 111 -9.58 2.25 -5.79
CA GLU A 111 -9.34 2.48 -7.22
C GLU A 111 -9.34 3.99 -7.53
N ARG A 112 -10.35 4.69 -7.02
CA ARG A 112 -10.47 6.14 -7.19
C ARG A 112 -9.33 6.88 -6.50
N LEU A 113 -8.85 6.38 -5.36
CA LEU A 113 -7.67 6.90 -4.69
C LEU A 113 -6.44 6.78 -5.60
N TYR A 114 -6.16 5.59 -6.16
CA TYR A 114 -5.02 5.38 -7.05
C TYR A 114 -5.15 6.20 -8.35
N GLU A 115 -6.32 6.25 -8.97
CA GLU A 115 -6.59 7.11 -10.13
C GLU A 115 -6.29 8.58 -9.81
N THR A 116 -6.67 9.04 -8.61
CA THR A 116 -6.45 10.42 -8.16
C THR A 116 -4.96 10.71 -7.97
N VAL A 117 -4.23 9.83 -7.28
CA VAL A 117 -2.78 9.98 -7.05
C VAL A 117 -2.03 10.05 -8.38
N VAL A 118 -2.33 9.12 -9.29
CA VAL A 118 -1.70 9.09 -10.63
C VAL A 118 -2.10 10.32 -11.45
N GLY A 119 -3.35 10.75 -11.39
CA GLY A 119 -3.81 11.97 -12.04
C GLY A 119 -3.07 13.22 -11.55
N LEU A 120 -2.92 13.38 -10.23
CA LEU A 120 -2.16 14.47 -9.63
C LEU A 120 -0.68 14.45 -10.05
N ALA A 121 -0.07 13.28 -10.14
CA ALA A 121 1.31 13.12 -10.60
C ALA A 121 1.46 13.56 -12.06
N ARG A 122 0.59 13.11 -12.95
CA ARG A 122 0.58 13.47 -14.37
C ARG A 122 0.37 14.97 -14.60
N ASP A 123 -0.43 15.60 -13.75
CA ASP A 123 -0.72 17.05 -13.82
C ASP A 123 0.38 17.91 -13.16
N GLY A 124 1.50 17.32 -12.69
CA GLY A 124 2.57 18.00 -11.99
C GLY A 124 2.13 18.60 -10.64
N ARG A 125 1.12 18.01 -10.00
CA ARG A 125 0.52 18.47 -8.73
C ARG A 125 1.04 17.68 -7.52
N THR A 126 2.12 16.96 -7.70
CA THR A 126 2.87 16.28 -6.64
C THR A 126 4.24 16.91 -6.43
N THR A 127 4.87 16.58 -5.33
CA THR A 127 6.29 16.83 -5.08
C THR A 127 7.14 15.84 -5.90
N GLN A 128 8.44 16.01 -5.90
CA GLN A 128 9.38 15.08 -6.52
C GLN A 128 9.34 13.67 -5.88
N THR A 129 8.85 13.56 -4.64
CA THR A 129 8.67 12.28 -3.94
C THR A 129 7.28 11.66 -4.15
N GLY A 130 6.46 12.24 -5.03
CA GLY A 130 5.12 11.74 -5.35
C GLY A 130 4.01 12.16 -4.39
N MET A 131 4.30 12.88 -3.29
CA MET A 131 3.26 13.39 -2.39
C MET A 131 2.46 14.51 -3.06
N PRO A 132 1.12 14.55 -2.95
CA PRO A 132 0.33 15.69 -3.41
C PRO A 132 0.84 16.99 -2.80
N LYS A 133 0.79 18.10 -3.56
CA LYS A 133 1.13 19.43 -3.06
C LYS A 133 0.16 19.83 -1.93
N PRO A 134 0.50 20.80 -1.06
CA PRO A 134 -0.25 21.04 0.19
C PRO A 134 -1.75 21.27 0.02
N LEU A 135 -2.19 21.97 -1.02
CA LEU A 135 -3.61 22.22 -1.26
C LEU A 135 -4.34 20.96 -1.75
N GLU A 136 -3.72 20.22 -2.64
CA GLU A 136 -4.20 18.93 -3.15
C GLU A 136 -4.22 17.87 -2.03
N LEU A 137 -3.16 17.84 -1.20
CA LEU A 137 -3.07 16.94 -0.06
C LEU A 137 -4.21 17.19 0.94
N ALA A 138 -4.51 18.44 1.25
CA ALA A 138 -5.59 18.80 2.17
C ALA A 138 -6.97 18.32 1.68
N LEU A 139 -7.23 18.40 0.38
CA LEU A 139 -8.44 17.85 -0.22
C LEU A 139 -8.42 16.34 -0.26
N PHE A 140 -7.31 15.74 -0.68
CA PHE A 140 -7.11 14.31 -0.76
C PHE A 140 -7.34 13.60 0.59
N MET A 141 -6.74 14.13 1.67
CA MET A 141 -6.91 13.58 3.02
C MET A 141 -8.34 13.70 3.56
N ARG A 142 -9.15 14.59 3.01
CA ARG A 142 -10.57 14.70 3.37
C ARG A 142 -11.46 13.79 2.57
N GLU A 143 -11.13 13.62 1.30
CA GLU A 143 -11.90 12.81 0.36
C GLU A 143 -11.73 11.32 0.65
N PHE A 144 -10.52 10.91 1.05
CA PHE A 144 -10.13 9.52 1.26
C PHE A 144 -9.83 9.19 2.73
N ASP A 145 -10.50 9.86 3.67
CA ASP A 145 -10.25 9.70 5.11
C ASP A 145 -10.61 8.29 5.64
N GLN A 146 -11.48 7.57 4.93
CA GLN A 146 -11.82 6.19 5.23
C GLN A 146 -10.85 5.18 4.61
N GLU A 147 -10.20 5.54 3.50
CA GLU A 147 -9.25 4.69 2.80
C GLU A 147 -7.85 4.85 3.37
N VAL A 148 -7.40 6.10 3.59
CA VAL A 148 -6.01 6.36 3.97
C VAL A 148 -5.91 7.49 4.99
N GLN A 149 -5.06 7.29 6.00
CA GLN A 149 -4.79 8.28 7.03
C GLN A 149 -3.27 8.49 7.20
N ALA A 150 -2.89 9.70 7.58
CA ALA A 150 -1.55 9.97 8.09
C ALA A 150 -1.36 9.25 9.43
N PRO A 151 -0.11 8.91 9.81
CA PRO A 151 0.17 8.25 11.11
C PRO A 151 0.09 9.23 12.29
N LEU A 152 -0.96 10.02 12.32
CA LEU A 152 -1.27 11.03 13.33
C LEU A 152 -2.74 10.93 13.69
N ALA A 153 -3.12 11.52 14.83
CA ALA A 153 -4.53 11.54 15.24
C ALA A 153 -5.39 12.20 14.13
N PRO A 154 -6.42 11.52 13.60
CA PRO A 154 -7.20 12.02 12.45
C PRO A 154 -7.83 13.40 12.70
N GLY A 155 -8.30 13.64 13.91
CA GLY A 155 -8.85 14.96 14.29
C GLY A 155 -7.83 16.08 14.18
N LEU A 156 -6.58 15.84 14.57
CA LEU A 156 -5.50 16.83 14.47
C LEU A 156 -5.16 17.13 13.01
N VAL A 157 -5.05 16.09 12.18
CA VAL A 157 -4.81 16.25 10.73
C VAL A 157 -5.93 17.07 10.08
N ARG A 158 -7.18 16.76 10.43
CA ARG A 158 -8.36 17.47 9.90
C ARG A 158 -8.39 18.94 10.27
N VAL A 159 -8.06 19.28 11.51
CA VAL A 159 -7.97 20.68 11.97
C VAL A 159 -6.79 21.39 11.30
N ALA A 160 -5.61 20.78 11.29
CA ALA A 160 -4.42 21.39 10.71
C ALA A 160 -4.54 21.64 9.19
N THR A 161 -5.26 20.78 8.47
CA THR A 161 -5.45 20.92 7.01
C THR A 161 -6.67 21.74 6.64
N ALA A 162 -7.54 22.14 7.60
CA ALA A 162 -8.78 22.86 7.34
C ALA A 162 -8.59 24.18 6.56
N PRO A 163 -7.63 25.06 6.89
CA PRO A 163 -7.41 26.31 6.15
C PRO A 163 -6.98 26.05 4.70
N LEU A 164 -6.10 25.06 4.48
CA LEU A 164 -5.64 24.68 3.15
C LEU A 164 -6.77 24.09 2.31
N ALA A 165 -7.59 23.22 2.88
CA ALA A 165 -8.74 22.65 2.19
C ALA A 165 -9.77 23.72 1.82
N TRP A 166 -10.04 24.68 2.71
CA TRP A 166 -10.92 25.81 2.44
C TRP A 166 -10.38 26.67 1.26
N LEU A 167 -9.07 27.00 1.29
CA LEU A 167 -8.43 27.75 0.22
C LEU A 167 -8.46 26.99 -1.12
N ALA A 168 -8.18 25.69 -1.08
CA ALA A 168 -8.23 24.83 -2.25
C ALA A 168 -9.63 24.79 -2.88
N THR A 169 -10.67 24.69 -2.04
CA THR A 169 -12.08 24.76 -2.45
C THR A 169 -12.41 26.09 -3.09
N ARG A 170 -12.01 27.22 -2.48
CA ARG A 170 -12.21 28.55 -3.05
C ARG A 170 -11.51 28.75 -4.39
N ARG A 171 -10.36 28.11 -4.59
CA ARG A 171 -9.63 28.12 -5.87
C ARG A 171 -10.22 27.16 -6.91
N GLY A 172 -11.29 26.47 -6.59
CA GLY A 172 -11.99 25.56 -7.50
C GLY A 172 -11.18 24.30 -7.85
N LEU A 173 -10.19 23.89 -7.01
CA LEU A 173 -9.39 22.70 -7.28
C LEU A 173 -10.24 21.44 -7.33
N GLN A 174 -11.30 21.35 -6.55
CA GLN A 174 -12.26 20.25 -6.59
C GLN A 174 -12.90 20.06 -7.97
N ARG A 175 -13.15 21.15 -8.71
CA ARG A 175 -13.74 21.09 -10.06
C ARG A 175 -12.74 20.60 -11.11
N ARG A 176 -11.45 20.86 -10.88
CA ARG A 176 -10.37 20.39 -11.77
C ARG A 176 -10.13 18.89 -11.62
N TYR A 177 -10.43 18.35 -10.43
CA TYR A 177 -10.28 16.96 -10.11
C TYR A 177 -11.65 16.39 -9.68
N PRO A 178 -12.54 16.07 -10.66
CA PRO A 178 -13.84 15.45 -10.35
C PRO A 178 -13.70 14.18 -9.50
N ARG A 179 -12.53 13.53 -9.58
CA ARG A 179 -12.14 12.39 -8.75
C ARG A 179 -12.04 12.73 -7.26
N LEU A 180 -11.74 14.02 -6.92
CA LEU A 180 -11.72 14.53 -5.54
C LEU A 180 -13.10 14.98 -5.04
N SER A 181 -14.12 14.97 -5.88
CA SER A 181 -15.45 15.52 -5.57
C SER A 181 -16.59 14.52 -5.74
N ALA A 182 -16.31 13.31 -6.26
CA ALA A 182 -17.35 12.32 -6.47
C ALA A 182 -17.75 11.70 -5.11
N ALA A 183 -19.02 11.79 -4.76
CA ALA A 183 -19.59 11.08 -3.62
C ALA A 183 -19.35 9.56 -3.73
N PRO A 184 -19.22 8.84 -2.60
CA PRO A 184 -19.05 7.40 -2.63
C PRO A 184 -20.21 6.77 -3.42
N LEU A 185 -19.87 5.96 -4.43
CA LEU A 185 -20.82 5.33 -5.32
C LEU A 185 -21.62 4.18 -4.67
N LEU A 186 -21.29 3.86 -3.43
CA LEU A 186 -21.98 2.86 -2.63
C LEU A 186 -22.64 3.58 -1.44
N GLY A 187 -23.97 3.70 -1.51
CA GLY A 187 -24.79 3.95 -0.34
C GLY A 187 -24.51 2.89 0.74
N PRO A 188 -24.93 3.10 2.00
CA PRO A 188 -24.69 2.16 3.08
C PRO A 188 -25.18 0.76 2.64
N VAL A 189 -24.27 -0.22 2.71
CA VAL A 189 -24.59 -1.62 2.47
C VAL A 189 -25.65 -2.02 3.48
N ARG A 190 -26.90 -2.09 3.04
CA ARG A 190 -27.96 -2.70 3.84
C ARG A 190 -27.60 -4.18 3.99
N PRO A 191 -27.62 -4.74 5.20
CA PRO A 191 -27.44 -6.16 5.38
C PRO A 191 -28.66 -6.88 4.75
N GLY A 192 -28.51 -7.25 3.48
CA GLY A 192 -29.48 -8.06 2.77
C GLY A 192 -29.36 -9.49 3.24
N GLY A 193 -30.41 -10.02 3.89
CA GLY A 193 -30.55 -11.44 4.19
C GLY A 193 -30.62 -12.25 2.89
N GLY A 194 -29.48 -12.69 2.40
CA GLY A 194 -29.32 -13.61 1.28
C GLY A 194 -28.52 -14.82 1.76
N ARG A 195 -29.14 -16.00 1.68
CA ARG A 195 -28.53 -17.30 1.99
C ARG A 195 -27.16 -17.40 1.31
N ALA A 196 -26.14 -17.63 2.11
CA ALA A 196 -24.79 -17.91 1.66
C ALA A 196 -24.78 -19.18 0.80
N ALA A 197 -24.55 -19.04 -0.50
CA ALA A 197 -24.07 -20.14 -1.32
C ALA A 197 -22.61 -20.40 -0.91
N ALA A 198 -22.35 -21.60 -0.42
CA ALA A 198 -21.03 -22.03 -0.02
C ALA A 198 -20.11 -22.08 -1.25
N ILE A 199 -19.24 -21.09 -1.35
CA ILE A 199 -18.07 -21.18 -2.24
C ILE A 199 -17.02 -21.99 -1.48
N GLY A 200 -16.72 -23.18 -1.96
CA GLY A 200 -15.76 -24.09 -1.38
C GLY A 200 -14.37 -23.45 -1.25
N PRO A 201 -13.57 -23.84 -0.25
CA PRO A 201 -12.27 -23.24 -0.01
C PRO A 201 -11.32 -23.58 -1.15
N SER A 202 -10.76 -22.57 -1.81
CA SER A 202 -9.54 -22.72 -2.59
C SER A 202 -8.43 -23.26 -1.68
N PRO A 203 -7.57 -24.18 -2.16
CA PRO A 203 -6.56 -24.80 -1.32
C PRO A 203 -5.51 -23.78 -0.89
N THR A 204 -5.68 -23.23 0.29
CA THR A 204 -4.65 -22.45 0.97
C THR A 204 -3.61 -23.42 1.52
N ARG A 205 -2.48 -23.51 0.83
CA ARG A 205 -1.27 -24.06 1.42
C ARG A 205 -0.91 -23.18 2.62
N PRO A 206 -0.73 -23.71 3.83
CA PRO A 206 -0.37 -22.90 4.99
C PRO A 206 1.00 -22.26 4.74
N VAL A 207 1.07 -20.94 4.93
CA VAL A 207 2.32 -20.19 4.92
C VAL A 207 3.12 -20.64 6.17
N PRO A 208 4.33 -21.18 6.03
CA PRO A 208 5.15 -21.51 7.19
C PRO A 208 5.47 -20.21 7.94
N ALA A 209 5.29 -20.26 9.27
CA ALA A 209 5.73 -19.19 10.15
C ALA A 209 7.21 -18.87 9.87
N ALA A 210 7.53 -17.59 9.79
CA ALA A 210 8.88 -17.12 9.53
C ALA A 210 9.87 -17.86 10.42
N ARG A 211 10.75 -18.68 9.85
CA ARG A 211 11.85 -19.33 10.56
C ARG A 211 12.73 -18.22 11.13
N ARG A 212 12.82 -18.17 12.45
CA ARG A 212 13.85 -17.39 13.15
C ARG A 212 15.21 -17.83 12.60
N ALA A 213 16.01 -16.87 12.17
CA ALA A 213 17.41 -17.12 11.86
C ALA A 213 18.10 -17.76 13.07
N PRO A 214 18.95 -18.78 12.88
CA PRO A 214 19.69 -19.38 13.98
C PRO A 214 20.60 -18.32 14.60
N GLN A 215 20.45 -18.10 15.90
CA GLN A 215 21.39 -17.30 16.69
C GLN A 215 22.72 -18.04 16.67
N GLY A 216 23.73 -17.44 16.06
CA GLY A 216 25.09 -17.94 16.10
C GLY A 216 25.57 -17.98 17.54
N HIS A 217 25.94 -19.17 18.03
CA HIS A 217 26.65 -19.33 19.28
C HIS A 217 28.03 -18.63 19.20
N PRO A 218 28.43 -17.87 20.21
CA PRO A 218 29.79 -17.32 20.26
C PRO A 218 30.79 -18.47 20.39
N GLY A 219 31.70 -18.57 19.42
CA GLY A 219 32.74 -19.60 19.37
C GLY A 219 33.62 -19.54 20.59
N ALA A 220 33.89 -20.75 21.15
CA ALA A 220 34.81 -20.99 22.24
C ALA A 220 36.26 -20.55 21.86
N PRO A 221 37.04 -20.01 22.81
CA PRO A 221 38.40 -19.52 22.54
C PRO A 221 39.34 -20.69 22.17
N ARG A 222 40.04 -20.54 21.04
CA ARG A 222 41.08 -21.45 20.58
C ARG A 222 42.28 -21.41 21.55
N ARG A 223 42.67 -22.56 22.11
CA ARG A 223 43.92 -22.72 22.89
C ARG A 223 45.15 -22.45 22.02
N PRO A 224 46.21 -21.80 22.55
CA PRO A 224 47.46 -21.57 21.83
C PRO A 224 48.23 -22.89 21.63
N ARG A 225 48.74 -23.10 20.42
CA ARG A 225 49.66 -24.21 20.09
C ARG A 225 51.02 -24.00 20.73
N ARG A 226 51.55 -25.01 21.43
CA ARG A 226 52.93 -25.07 21.94
C ARG A 226 53.94 -25.08 20.78
N PRO A 227 55.08 -24.43 20.91
CA PRO A 227 56.13 -24.53 19.91
C PRO A 227 56.89 -25.85 20.06
N THR A 228 57.07 -26.58 18.97
CA THR A 228 57.97 -27.74 18.87
C THR A 228 59.41 -27.26 18.77
N ARG A 229 60.24 -27.71 19.70
CA ARG A 229 61.71 -27.60 19.62
C ARG A 229 62.20 -28.54 18.52
N GLY A 230 62.94 -27.96 17.55
CA GLY A 230 63.70 -28.71 16.59
C GLY A 230 65.09 -29.04 17.12
N ARG A 231 65.57 -30.20 16.78
CA ARG A 231 67.00 -30.52 16.66
C ARG A 231 67.43 -30.35 15.23
#